data_e050f3981fb5e4a763b36a4096b2d9e8
#
_entry.id   e050f3981fb5e4a763b36a4096b2d9e8
#
_cell.length_a   1.000
_cell.length_b   1.000
_cell.length_c   1.000
_cell.angle_alpha   90.00
_cell.angle_beta   90.00
_cell.angle_gamma   90.00
#
_symmetry.space_group_name_H-M   'P 1'
#
loop_
_entity.id
_entity.type
_entity.pdbx_description
1 polymer ?
#
loop_
_entity_poly.entity_id
_entity_poly.type
_entity_poly.pdbx_seq_one_letter_code
_entity_poly.pdbx_strand_id
1 'polypeptide(L)'
;MMQLDAPGRDVPADPAVLRLPPAALLVVAGVPGAGKTTLLSRIDAAGALVLDPESVRARYERRLGRLPYRLWRPLVHAQQGLRVLAALPGRAGLVVHDTGTRGWRRRLLAGLARACGRSGHLLLLDVSAEAALDGQRRRRRTLRASAFATHWRNWRRLRADLLTPSRLRAEGWASVLLLDRPAADRVRRVDIPPR
;
A
#
# COMPACT_ATOMS: atom_id res chain seq x y z
N MET A 1 -14.93 -1.59 -10.55
CA MET A 1 -13.90 -0.56 -10.27
C MET A 1 -14.62 0.69 -9.80
N MET A 2 -14.40 1.12 -8.58
CA MET A 2 -14.96 2.36 -8.04
C MET A 2 -13.81 3.30 -7.76
N GLN A 3 -13.78 4.41 -8.48
CA GLN A 3 -12.84 5.50 -8.31
C GLN A 3 -13.53 6.61 -7.53
N LEU A 4 -12.90 7.09 -6.49
CA LEU A 4 -13.37 8.23 -5.72
C LEU A 4 -12.52 9.44 -6.10
N ASP A 5 -12.99 10.17 -7.10
CA ASP A 5 -12.28 11.33 -7.65
C ASP A 5 -12.38 12.58 -6.77
N ALA A 6 -11.27 13.32 -6.73
CA ALA A 6 -11.34 14.74 -6.50
C ALA A 6 -11.83 15.42 -7.79
N PRO A 7 -12.65 16.49 -7.74
CA PRO A 7 -13.09 17.16 -8.95
C PRO A 7 -11.87 17.67 -9.74
N GLY A 8 -11.70 17.16 -10.96
CA GLY A 8 -10.81 17.74 -11.95
C GLY A 8 -9.62 16.96 -12.46
N ARG A 9 -9.54 15.61 -12.36
CA ARG A 9 -8.57 14.85 -13.17
C ARG A 9 -9.11 13.47 -13.53
N ASP A 10 -9.22 13.23 -14.84
CA ASP A 10 -9.54 11.94 -15.44
C ASP A 10 -8.44 10.92 -15.09
N VAL A 11 -8.80 9.86 -14.39
CA VAL A 11 -7.99 8.65 -14.36
C VAL A 11 -8.30 7.88 -15.64
N PRO A 12 -7.30 7.48 -16.42
CA PRO A 12 -7.53 6.80 -17.69
C PRO A 12 -8.40 5.56 -17.50
N ALA A 13 -9.32 5.32 -18.41
CA ALA A 13 -10.18 4.16 -18.45
C ALA A 13 -9.40 2.82 -18.58
N ASP A 14 -8.10 2.88 -18.93
CA ASP A 14 -7.20 1.74 -18.99
C ASP A 14 -6.40 1.59 -17.68
N PRO A 15 -6.68 0.56 -16.86
CA PRO A 15 -5.95 0.31 -15.62
C PRO A 15 -4.51 -0.20 -15.84
N ALA A 16 -4.05 -0.32 -17.09
CA ALA A 16 -2.70 -0.79 -17.38
C ALA A 16 -1.60 0.17 -16.90
N VAL A 17 -1.88 1.48 -16.87
CA VAL A 17 -0.93 2.52 -16.46
C VAL A 17 -1.56 3.47 -15.45
N LEU A 18 -1.01 3.53 -14.25
CA LEU A 18 -1.38 4.50 -13.24
C LEU A 18 -0.42 5.69 -13.33
N ARG A 19 -0.93 6.85 -13.78
CA ARG A 19 -0.17 8.10 -13.82
C ARG A 19 -0.50 8.95 -12.61
N LEU A 20 0.53 9.38 -11.89
CA LEU A 20 0.41 10.21 -10.69
C LEU A 20 1.24 11.49 -10.85
N PRO A 21 0.94 12.53 -10.09
CA PRO A 21 1.69 13.78 -10.11
C PRO A 21 3.18 13.57 -9.80
N PRO A 22 4.06 14.52 -10.19
CA PRO A 22 5.48 14.47 -9.87
C PRO A 22 5.72 14.28 -8.37
N ALA A 23 6.67 13.42 -8.06
CA ALA A 23 7.08 13.07 -6.68
C ALA A 23 5.93 12.62 -5.76
N ALA A 24 4.82 12.13 -6.29
CA ALA A 24 3.70 11.63 -5.48
C ALA A 24 4.14 10.46 -4.58
N LEU A 25 3.41 10.30 -3.47
CA LEU A 25 3.44 9.10 -2.63
C LEU A 25 2.26 8.21 -2.97
N LEU A 26 2.49 7.03 -3.54
CA LEU A 26 1.49 5.99 -3.70
C LEU A 26 1.61 4.95 -2.57
N VAL A 27 0.57 4.78 -1.78
CA VAL A 27 0.51 3.70 -0.78
C VAL A 27 -0.33 2.57 -1.33
N VAL A 28 0.29 1.41 -1.56
CA VAL A 28 -0.40 0.19 -1.96
C VAL A 28 -0.82 -0.59 -0.71
N ALA A 29 -2.12 -0.67 -0.49
CA ALA A 29 -2.71 -1.19 0.74
C ALA A 29 -3.72 -2.32 0.48
N GLY A 30 -4.04 -3.08 1.51
CA GLY A 30 -4.98 -4.21 1.48
C GLY A 30 -4.65 -5.22 2.57
N VAL A 31 -5.58 -6.13 2.84
CA VAL A 31 -5.39 -7.17 3.86
C VAL A 31 -4.18 -8.06 3.56
N PRO A 32 -3.58 -8.69 4.59
CA PRO A 32 -2.56 -9.72 4.36
C PRO A 32 -3.09 -10.83 3.46
N GLY A 33 -2.35 -11.14 2.38
CA GLY A 33 -2.76 -12.11 1.35
C GLY A 33 -3.48 -11.49 0.14
N ALA A 34 -3.81 -10.20 0.15
CA ALA A 34 -4.49 -9.53 -0.97
C ALA A 34 -3.69 -9.46 -2.29
N GLY A 35 -2.39 -9.77 -2.28
CA GLY A 35 -1.56 -9.78 -3.50
C GLY A 35 -0.71 -8.52 -3.72
N LYS A 36 -0.57 -7.63 -2.73
CA LYS A 36 0.24 -6.41 -2.83
C LYS A 36 1.67 -6.63 -3.33
N THR A 37 2.39 -7.57 -2.74
CA THR A 37 3.76 -7.89 -3.16
C THR A 37 3.79 -8.43 -4.60
N THR A 38 2.78 -9.23 -4.99
CA THR A 38 2.66 -9.73 -6.37
C THR A 38 2.42 -8.60 -7.35
N LEU A 39 1.58 -7.63 -6.99
CA LEU A 39 1.39 -6.42 -7.78
C LEU A 39 2.73 -5.67 -7.91
N LEU A 40 3.37 -5.36 -6.77
CA LEU A 40 4.61 -4.58 -6.75
C LEU A 40 5.79 -5.25 -7.46
N SER A 41 5.87 -6.59 -7.47
CA SER A 41 6.92 -7.31 -8.20
C SER A 41 6.71 -7.36 -9.71
N ARG A 42 5.50 -7.02 -10.18
CA ARG A 42 5.11 -7.13 -11.60
C ARG A 42 5.06 -5.77 -12.29
N ILE A 43 4.77 -4.69 -11.54
CA ILE A 43 4.65 -3.36 -12.11
C ILE A 43 6.03 -2.77 -12.44
N ASP A 44 6.10 -2.09 -13.57
CA ASP A 44 7.17 -1.14 -13.86
C ASP A 44 6.87 0.17 -13.10
N ALA A 45 7.68 0.47 -12.11
CA ALA A 45 7.56 1.71 -11.32
C ALA A 45 8.55 2.75 -11.82
N ALA A 46 8.49 3.09 -13.11
CA ALA A 46 9.40 4.03 -13.75
C ALA A 46 9.47 5.37 -12.98
N GLY A 47 10.68 5.78 -12.61
CA GLY A 47 10.92 7.03 -11.89
C GLY A 47 10.56 7.02 -10.40
N ALA A 48 10.04 5.91 -9.87
CA ALA A 48 9.63 5.80 -8.48
C ALA A 48 10.47 4.80 -7.67
N LEU A 49 10.72 5.14 -6.41
CA LEU A 49 11.35 4.24 -5.45
C LEU A 49 10.30 3.35 -4.79
N VAL A 50 10.42 2.04 -5.00
CA VAL A 50 9.52 1.05 -4.38
C VAL A 50 10.06 0.64 -3.00
N LEU A 51 9.27 0.89 -1.96
CA LEU A 51 9.59 0.60 -0.56
C LEU A 51 8.72 -0.56 -0.06
N ASP A 52 9.16 -1.79 -0.38
CA ASP A 52 8.50 -3.02 0.10
C ASP A 52 9.21 -3.54 1.36
N PRO A 53 8.49 -3.79 2.47
CA PRO A 53 9.02 -4.39 3.69
C PRO A 53 9.58 -5.81 3.48
N GLU A 54 9.23 -6.48 2.39
CA GLU A 54 9.72 -7.83 2.09
C GLU A 54 11.25 -7.84 1.88
N SER A 55 11.79 -6.81 1.23
CA SER A 55 13.25 -6.67 1.06
C SER A 55 13.97 -6.49 2.40
N VAL A 56 13.37 -5.74 3.32
CA VAL A 56 13.88 -5.57 4.69
C VAL A 56 13.79 -6.89 5.44
N ARG A 57 12.64 -7.56 5.36
CA ARG A 57 12.43 -8.85 6.00
C ARG A 57 13.44 -9.89 5.54
N ALA A 58 13.66 -10.03 4.23
CA ALA A 58 14.63 -11.00 3.68
C ALA A 58 16.05 -10.76 4.22
N ARG A 59 16.45 -9.49 4.45
CA ARG A 59 17.73 -9.14 5.07
C ARG A 59 17.82 -9.66 6.50
N TYR A 60 16.79 -9.44 7.31
CA TYR A 60 16.76 -9.92 8.70
C TYR A 60 16.64 -11.43 8.78
N GLU A 61 15.89 -12.05 7.89
CA GLU A 61 15.71 -13.50 7.84
C GLU A 61 17.05 -14.24 7.63
N ARG A 62 17.94 -13.70 6.78
CA ARG A 62 19.31 -14.24 6.60
C ARG A 62 20.16 -14.19 7.86
N ARG A 63 19.95 -13.18 8.72
CA ARG A 63 20.75 -12.97 9.94
C ARG A 63 20.12 -13.56 11.19
N LEU A 64 18.81 -13.48 11.30
CA LEU A 64 18.03 -13.79 12.49
C LEU A 64 17.01 -14.91 12.27
N GLY A 65 17.03 -15.59 11.12
CA GLY A 65 16.04 -16.61 10.75
C GLY A 65 16.00 -17.84 11.67
N ARG A 66 17.06 -18.04 12.48
CA ARG A 66 17.06 -19.06 13.56
C ARG A 66 16.14 -18.67 14.73
N LEU A 67 15.81 -17.40 14.88
CA LEU A 67 14.92 -16.89 15.91
C LEU A 67 13.48 -16.81 15.38
N PRO A 68 12.48 -17.03 16.23
CA PRO A 68 11.07 -16.84 15.86
C PRO A 68 10.82 -15.43 15.31
N TYR A 69 10.13 -15.31 14.18
CA TYR A 69 9.84 -14.03 13.48
C TYR A 69 9.25 -12.95 14.39
N ARG A 70 8.46 -13.33 15.39
CA ARG A 70 7.85 -12.42 16.36
C ARG A 70 8.86 -11.55 17.12
N LEU A 71 10.09 -12.04 17.33
CA LEU A 71 11.13 -11.34 18.08
C LEU A 71 11.79 -10.23 17.26
N TRP A 72 11.99 -10.43 15.97
CA TRP A 72 12.65 -9.46 15.10
C TRP A 72 11.69 -8.71 14.14
N ARG A 73 10.39 -9.06 14.16
CA ARG A 73 9.35 -8.33 13.43
C ARG A 73 9.33 -6.82 13.72
N PRO A 74 9.48 -6.34 14.97
CA PRO A 74 9.54 -4.90 15.24
C PRO A 74 10.66 -4.19 14.51
N LEU A 75 11.83 -4.84 14.36
CA LEU A 75 12.98 -4.29 13.63
C LEU A 75 12.66 -4.08 12.14
N VAL A 76 11.96 -5.05 11.52
CA VAL A 76 11.50 -4.91 10.13
C VAL A 76 10.59 -3.71 9.96
N HIS A 77 9.63 -3.53 10.88
CA HIS A 77 8.70 -2.40 10.80
C HIS A 77 9.39 -1.07 11.09
N ALA A 78 10.32 -1.02 12.06
CA ALA A 78 11.08 0.19 12.36
C ALA A 78 11.97 0.58 11.17
N GLN A 79 12.73 -0.36 10.61
CA GLN A 79 13.59 -0.08 9.45
C GLN A 79 12.78 0.32 8.23
N GLN A 80 11.64 -0.31 7.97
CA GLN A 80 10.75 0.11 6.88
C GLN A 80 10.24 1.53 7.10
N GLY A 81 9.84 1.87 8.32
CA GLY A 81 9.44 3.23 8.68
C GLY A 81 10.56 4.25 8.43
N LEU A 82 11.78 3.96 8.88
CA LEU A 82 12.95 4.82 8.64
C LEU A 82 13.25 5.00 7.14
N ARG A 83 13.14 3.92 6.33
CA ARG A 83 13.31 4.02 4.88
C ARG A 83 12.28 4.96 4.24
N VAL A 84 11.02 4.86 4.67
CA VAL A 84 9.97 5.76 4.19
C VAL A 84 10.28 7.20 4.59
N LEU A 85 10.60 7.45 5.86
CA LEU A 85 10.94 8.79 6.36
C LEU A 85 12.14 9.39 5.63
N ALA A 86 13.20 8.61 5.39
CA ALA A 86 14.39 9.07 4.67
C ALA A 86 14.11 9.37 3.19
N ALA A 87 13.14 8.68 2.56
CA ALA A 87 12.79 8.88 1.16
C ALA A 87 11.83 10.06 0.92
N LEU A 88 11.03 10.44 1.92
CA LEU A 88 10.02 11.49 1.79
C LEU A 88 10.55 12.86 1.33
N PRO A 89 11.70 13.37 1.80
CA PRO A 89 12.22 14.67 1.34
C PRO A 89 12.81 14.62 -0.08
N GLY A 90 13.05 13.44 -0.65
CA GLY A 90 13.69 13.26 -1.96
C GLY A 90 12.83 13.77 -3.13
N ARG A 91 13.35 13.63 -4.35
CA ARG A 91 12.69 14.11 -5.59
C ARG A 91 11.94 13.00 -6.33
N ALA A 92 12.31 11.74 -6.14
CA ALA A 92 11.69 10.59 -6.80
C ALA A 92 10.26 10.34 -6.31
N GLY A 93 9.40 9.80 -7.17
CA GLY A 93 8.13 9.22 -6.76
C GLY A 93 8.33 8.10 -5.74
N LEU A 94 7.36 7.87 -4.88
CA LEU A 94 7.43 6.82 -3.86
C LEU A 94 6.26 5.85 -4.00
N VAL A 95 6.56 4.56 -4.02
CA VAL A 95 5.56 3.49 -3.92
C VAL A 95 5.80 2.72 -2.64
N VAL A 96 4.89 2.81 -1.69
CA VAL A 96 5.03 2.21 -0.35
C VAL A 96 4.04 1.08 -0.16
N HIS A 97 4.54 -0.10 0.21
CA HIS A 97 3.72 -1.23 0.61
C HIS A 97 3.33 -1.09 2.10
N ASP A 98 2.03 -1.01 2.37
CA ASP A 98 1.46 -1.05 3.72
C ASP A 98 0.23 -1.96 3.77
N THR A 99 -0.24 -2.31 4.95
CA THR A 99 -1.56 -2.95 5.10
C THR A 99 -2.69 -1.96 4.92
N GLY A 100 -2.47 -0.68 5.26
CA GLY A 100 -3.44 0.41 5.18
C GLY A 100 -4.68 0.26 6.06
N THR A 101 -4.77 -0.84 6.85
CA THR A 101 -5.96 -1.15 7.64
C THR A 101 -6.08 -0.34 8.93
N ARG A 102 -5.01 0.36 9.34
CA ARG A 102 -4.99 1.20 10.54
C ARG A 102 -5.10 2.67 10.15
N GLY A 103 -6.20 3.34 10.50
CA GLY A 103 -6.46 4.74 10.15
C GLY A 103 -5.37 5.71 10.62
N TRP A 104 -4.82 5.51 11.84
CA TRP A 104 -3.76 6.37 12.34
C TRP A 104 -2.49 6.33 11.46
N ARG A 105 -2.12 5.14 10.93
CA ARG A 105 -0.96 5.02 10.02
C ARG A 105 -1.22 5.69 8.68
N ARG A 106 -2.44 5.54 8.14
CA ARG A 106 -2.81 6.23 6.90
C ARG A 106 -2.73 7.75 7.07
N ARG A 107 -3.31 8.28 8.16
CA ARG A 107 -3.23 9.73 8.46
C ARG A 107 -1.79 10.21 8.64
N LEU A 108 -0.97 9.43 9.34
CA LEU A 108 0.45 9.76 9.51
C LEU A 108 1.17 9.82 8.15
N LEU A 109 1.01 8.81 7.29
CA LEU A 109 1.65 8.77 5.97
C LEU A 109 1.17 9.92 5.08
N ALA A 110 -0.14 10.21 5.06
CA ALA A 110 -0.70 11.33 4.30
C ALA A 110 -0.18 12.68 4.83
N GLY A 111 -0.13 12.85 6.15
CA GLY A 111 0.40 14.06 6.79
C GLY A 111 1.88 14.28 6.49
N LEU A 112 2.71 13.24 6.60
CA LEU A 112 4.14 13.30 6.27
C LEU A 112 4.38 13.59 4.79
N ALA A 113 3.61 12.97 3.89
CA ALA A 113 3.68 13.27 2.46
C ALA A 113 3.41 14.76 2.21
N ARG A 114 2.33 15.28 2.76
CA ARG A 114 1.96 16.69 2.63
C ARG A 114 3.02 17.64 3.22
N ALA A 115 3.56 17.32 4.40
CA ALA A 115 4.62 18.10 5.03
C ALA A 115 5.89 18.18 4.15
N CYS A 116 6.15 17.12 3.35
CA CYS A 116 7.24 17.09 2.37
C CYS A 116 6.79 17.63 0.98
N GLY A 117 5.62 18.26 0.87
CA GLY A 117 5.06 18.82 -0.36
C GLY A 117 4.70 17.76 -1.40
N ARG A 118 4.38 16.51 -1.00
CA ARG A 118 3.96 15.43 -1.88
C ARG A 118 2.45 15.25 -1.85
N SER A 119 1.85 14.95 -2.98
CA SER A 119 0.48 14.42 -3.01
C SER A 119 0.47 12.97 -2.56
N GLY A 120 -0.42 12.62 -1.63
CA GLY A 120 -0.60 11.25 -1.16
C GLY A 120 -1.75 10.56 -1.91
N HIS A 121 -1.50 9.36 -2.45
CA HIS A 121 -2.47 8.56 -3.17
C HIS A 121 -2.56 7.18 -2.54
N LEU A 122 -3.77 6.64 -2.39
CA LEU A 122 -4.02 5.36 -1.76
C LEU A 122 -4.61 4.38 -2.78
N LEU A 123 -3.89 3.30 -3.07
CA LEU A 123 -4.36 2.18 -3.87
C LEU A 123 -4.72 1.03 -2.96
N LEU A 124 -5.98 0.65 -2.98
CA LEU A 124 -6.55 -0.39 -2.14
C LEU A 124 -6.86 -1.64 -2.96
N LEU A 125 -6.29 -2.78 -2.56
CA LEU A 125 -6.64 -4.08 -3.14
C LEU A 125 -7.82 -4.68 -2.38
N ASP A 126 -9.00 -4.67 -3.03
CA ASP A 126 -10.22 -5.27 -2.51
C ASP A 126 -10.32 -6.74 -2.96
N VAL A 127 -10.22 -7.64 -2.02
CA VAL A 127 -10.36 -9.07 -2.24
C VAL A 127 -11.28 -9.66 -1.17
N SER A 128 -11.91 -10.80 -1.46
CA SER A 128 -12.69 -11.51 -0.44
C SER A 128 -11.79 -12.08 0.68
N ALA A 129 -12.39 -12.40 1.83
CA ALA A 129 -11.66 -13.02 2.94
C ALA A 129 -11.04 -14.35 2.52
N GLU A 130 -11.78 -15.16 1.75
CA GLU A 130 -11.33 -16.45 1.23
C GLU A 130 -10.11 -16.27 0.31
N ALA A 131 -10.19 -15.35 -0.65
CA ALA A 131 -9.09 -15.07 -1.58
C ALA A 131 -7.83 -14.57 -0.85
N ALA A 132 -8.00 -13.78 0.22
CA ALA A 132 -6.89 -13.33 1.05
C ALA A 132 -6.26 -14.49 1.85
N LEU A 133 -7.07 -15.38 2.43
CA LEU A 133 -6.58 -16.56 3.14
C LEU A 133 -5.86 -17.52 2.19
N ASP A 134 -6.39 -17.75 1.00
CA ASP A 134 -5.73 -18.56 -0.04
C ASP A 134 -4.39 -17.95 -0.47
N GLY A 135 -4.33 -16.62 -0.61
CA GLY A 135 -3.09 -15.92 -0.88
C GLY A 135 -2.03 -16.09 0.23
N GLN A 136 -2.44 -16.22 1.49
CA GLN A 136 -1.55 -16.55 2.60
C GLN A 136 -1.09 -18.01 2.55
N ARG A 137 -2.00 -18.96 2.28
CA ARG A 137 -1.69 -20.40 2.17
C ARG A 137 -0.66 -20.66 1.08
N ARG A 138 -0.86 -20.10 -0.12
CA ARG A 138 0.08 -20.23 -1.26
C ARG A 138 1.49 -19.76 -0.92
N ARG A 139 1.62 -18.75 -0.03
CA ARG A 139 2.92 -18.23 0.42
C ARG A 139 3.47 -18.94 1.64
N ARG A 140 2.81 -19.97 2.15
CA ARG A 140 3.15 -20.67 3.42
C ARG A 140 3.33 -19.70 4.59
N ARG A 141 2.56 -18.61 4.62
CA ARG A 141 2.66 -17.52 5.60
C ARG A 141 1.27 -17.18 6.12
N THR A 142 0.70 -18.11 6.88
CA THR A 142 -0.60 -17.91 7.51
C THR A 142 -0.46 -17.07 8.78
N LEU A 143 -1.28 -16.05 8.91
CA LEU A 143 -1.47 -15.34 10.17
C LEU A 143 -2.30 -16.19 11.12
N ARG A 144 -2.12 -15.97 12.43
CA ARG A 144 -3.08 -16.48 13.42
C ARG A 144 -4.48 -15.95 13.08
N ALA A 145 -5.50 -16.78 13.27
CA ALA A 145 -6.89 -16.43 12.94
C ALA A 145 -7.35 -15.11 13.59
N SER A 146 -6.98 -14.87 14.85
CA SER A 146 -7.28 -13.63 15.57
C SER A 146 -6.62 -12.38 14.95
N ALA A 147 -5.38 -12.52 14.47
CA ALA A 147 -4.68 -11.42 13.80
C ALA A 147 -5.33 -11.11 12.44
N PHE A 148 -5.68 -12.14 11.66
CA PHE A 148 -6.40 -11.97 10.41
C PHE A 148 -7.77 -11.33 10.64
N ALA A 149 -8.54 -11.81 11.61
CA ALA A 149 -9.85 -11.25 11.97
C ALA A 149 -9.77 -9.76 12.32
N THR A 150 -8.69 -9.34 13.02
CA THR A 150 -8.45 -7.93 13.32
C THR A 150 -8.18 -7.11 12.06
N HIS A 151 -7.32 -7.60 11.14
CA HIS A 151 -7.08 -6.93 9.86
C HIS A 151 -8.35 -6.86 9.02
N TRP A 152 -9.15 -7.94 9.01
CA TRP A 152 -10.40 -8.01 8.26
C TRP A 152 -11.47 -7.04 8.80
N ARG A 153 -11.65 -6.95 10.11
CA ARG A 153 -12.56 -5.95 10.72
C ARG A 153 -12.17 -4.52 10.34
N ASN A 154 -10.87 -4.21 10.44
CA ASN A 154 -10.37 -2.89 10.08
C ASN A 154 -10.54 -2.61 8.57
N TRP A 155 -10.38 -3.62 7.73
CA TRP A 155 -10.62 -3.54 6.30
C TRP A 155 -12.10 -3.27 5.99
N ARG A 156 -13.01 -3.98 6.62
CA ARG A 156 -14.46 -3.73 6.46
C ARG A 156 -14.85 -2.30 6.84
N ARG A 157 -14.28 -1.76 7.93
CA ARG A 157 -14.48 -0.35 8.33
C ARG A 157 -13.95 0.60 7.26
N LEU A 158 -12.72 0.39 6.80
CA LEU A 158 -12.14 1.20 5.72
C LEU A 158 -12.99 1.14 4.46
N ARG A 159 -13.47 -0.05 4.09
CA ARG A 159 -14.36 -0.22 2.93
C ARG A 159 -15.68 0.54 3.09
N ALA A 160 -16.24 0.58 4.28
CA ALA A 160 -17.42 1.40 4.58
C ALA A 160 -17.11 2.92 4.48
N ASP A 161 -15.90 3.34 4.92
CA ASP A 161 -15.45 4.73 4.78
C ASP A 161 -15.25 5.15 3.31
N LEU A 162 -15.00 4.20 2.39
CA LEU A 162 -14.95 4.47 0.94
C LEU A 162 -16.30 4.91 0.37
N LEU A 163 -17.40 4.49 0.99
CA LEU A 163 -18.76 4.98 0.64
C LEU A 163 -18.99 6.42 1.08
N THR A 164 -18.08 6.98 1.88
CA THR A 164 -18.10 8.38 2.34
C THR A 164 -16.78 9.04 1.98
N PRO A 165 -16.62 9.51 0.74
CA PRO A 165 -15.32 10.02 0.22
C PRO A 165 -14.72 11.15 1.07
N SER A 166 -15.56 11.95 1.75
CA SER A 166 -15.12 13.02 2.64
C SER A 166 -14.21 12.55 3.78
N ARG A 167 -14.41 11.32 4.29
CA ARG A 167 -13.59 10.78 5.39
C ARG A 167 -12.14 10.53 4.99
N LEU A 168 -11.90 9.95 3.81
CA LEU A 168 -10.55 9.70 3.34
C LEU A 168 -9.84 10.96 2.87
N ARG A 169 -10.59 11.93 2.34
CA ARG A 169 -10.07 13.28 2.08
C ARG A 169 -9.66 13.99 3.38
N ALA A 170 -10.46 13.83 4.44
CA ALA A 170 -10.11 14.36 5.77
C ALA A 170 -8.86 13.68 6.37
N GLU A 171 -8.49 12.46 5.93
CA GLU A 171 -7.21 11.84 6.26
C GLU A 171 -6.02 12.48 5.50
N GLY A 172 -6.27 13.32 4.48
CA GLY A 172 -5.27 14.03 3.69
C GLY A 172 -4.85 13.33 2.38
N TRP A 173 -5.61 12.33 1.92
CA TRP A 173 -5.37 11.67 0.64
C TRP A 173 -5.89 12.49 -0.53
N ALA A 174 -5.06 12.72 -1.54
CA ALA A 174 -5.42 13.41 -2.78
C ALA A 174 -6.33 12.55 -3.67
N SER A 175 -6.09 11.23 -3.71
CA SER A 175 -6.98 10.27 -4.36
C SER A 175 -6.95 8.91 -3.69
N VAL A 176 -8.03 8.16 -3.89
CA VAL A 176 -8.15 6.77 -3.44
C VAL A 176 -8.66 5.92 -4.59
N LEU A 177 -7.92 4.88 -4.94
CA LEU A 177 -8.25 3.93 -5.99
C LEU A 177 -8.52 2.57 -5.35
N LEU A 178 -9.68 1.98 -5.65
CA LEU A 178 -10.06 0.64 -5.22
C LEU A 178 -9.97 -0.30 -6.40
N LEU A 179 -9.10 -1.31 -6.32
CA LEU A 179 -8.93 -2.34 -7.34
C LEU A 179 -9.36 -3.71 -6.81
N ASP A 180 -10.21 -4.39 -7.53
CA ASP A 180 -10.40 -5.82 -7.38
C ASP A 180 -9.22 -6.61 -7.98
N ARG A 181 -9.23 -7.93 -7.85
CA ARG A 181 -8.15 -8.77 -8.36
C ARG A 181 -7.96 -8.62 -9.88
N PRO A 182 -9.02 -8.75 -10.72
CA PRO A 182 -8.89 -8.56 -12.16
C PRO A 182 -8.33 -7.20 -12.56
N ALA A 183 -8.77 -6.12 -11.93
CA ALA A 183 -8.26 -4.79 -12.20
C ALA A 183 -6.78 -4.64 -11.77
N ALA A 184 -6.44 -5.15 -10.59
CA ALA A 184 -5.05 -5.17 -10.13
C ALA A 184 -4.15 -6.00 -11.06
N ASP A 185 -4.67 -7.08 -11.62
CA ASP A 185 -3.92 -7.93 -12.55
C ASP A 185 -3.69 -7.27 -13.93
N ARG A 186 -4.43 -6.23 -14.29
CA ARG A 186 -4.20 -5.43 -15.50
C ARG A 186 -3.16 -4.33 -15.32
N VAL A 187 -2.92 -3.86 -14.09
CA VAL A 187 -1.90 -2.82 -13.84
C VAL A 187 -0.51 -3.35 -14.23
N ARG A 188 0.16 -2.64 -15.15
CA ARG A 188 1.51 -2.97 -15.65
C ARG A 188 2.54 -1.93 -15.25
N ARG A 189 2.12 -0.68 -15.14
CA ARG A 189 3.03 0.43 -14.88
C ARG A 189 2.44 1.44 -13.90
N VAL A 190 3.30 1.98 -13.06
CA VAL A 190 3.03 3.14 -12.21
C VAL A 190 4.03 4.21 -12.58
N ASP A 191 3.54 5.30 -13.13
CA ASP A 191 4.34 6.41 -13.62
C ASP A 191 4.22 7.59 -12.65
N ILE A 192 5.32 7.89 -11.96
CA ILE A 192 5.44 8.99 -11.01
C ILE A 192 6.73 9.73 -11.33
N PRO A 193 6.66 10.79 -12.15
CA PRO A 193 7.84 11.56 -12.51
C PRO A 193 8.53 12.14 -11.27
N PRO A 194 9.86 12.33 -11.29
CA PRO A 194 10.54 13.08 -10.24
C PRO A 194 10.13 14.57 -10.30
N ARG A 195 10.41 15.31 -9.22
CA ARG A 195 10.30 16.78 -9.22
C ARG A 195 11.42 17.41 -10.03
#